data_f17bf0e5b6222ad0d05493d202bc76c4
#
_entry.id   f17bf0e5b6222ad0d05493d202bc76c4
#
_cell.length_a   1.000
_cell.length_b   1.000
_cell.length_c   1.000
_cell.angle_alpha   90.00
_cell.angle_beta   90.00
_cell.angle_gamma   90.00
#
_symmetry.space_group_name_H-M   'P 1'
#
loop_
_entity.id
_entity.type
_entity.pdbx_description
1 polymer ?
#
loop_
_entity_poly.entity_id
_entity_poly.type
_entity_poly.pdbx_seq_one_letter_code
_entity_poly.pdbx_strand_id
1 'polypeptide(L)'
;MALPATMKVLGLILGVALIIFMAFLTEASIEFMLRFSRTAKAVSYGGLMEDAFGKYGRMAIQFCVLVNNVGGLVVYMIIIGDVLSGTTSGGIHHNGVLEGWFGEHWWTGRFFILLITTLVIFAPLASLKRIDSLRYTSALSVALAMVFLIVTMGITLFKLINGTILMPRLFPEVTNLASFFKLFTAVPVLVTAYICHYNVHSINNELEDNTRMKAAVRSSLALCSSVYVMSSVFGFLLFGDATLDDVLANFSTDLGIPFGPLLNDAVRVSYAAHLMLVFPLIFYPLRLNLDGLLFPSSRPLSSDNLRFASLSTGLMIVVFLGANFIPSIWDAFQFTGATAAVCIGFIFPAAVTLRDRYGIATRWDRMLSVLMILLAVSSNLVAIYSDAYALFRKNPSLNK
;
A
#
# COMPACT_ATOMS: atom_id res chain seq x y z
N MET A 1 7.81 -0.42 -3.08
CA MET A 1 7.90 0.06 -4.48
C MET A 1 7.71 -1.06 -5.50
N ALA A 2 6.55 -1.74 -5.41
CA ALA A 2 6.25 -2.92 -6.25
C ALA A 2 5.55 -2.61 -7.59
N LEU A 3 5.07 -1.38 -7.83
CA LEU A 3 4.37 -1.05 -9.08
C LEU A 3 5.22 -1.20 -10.36
N PRO A 4 6.51 -0.80 -10.41
CA PRO A 4 7.35 -1.09 -11.58
C PRO A 4 7.52 -2.60 -11.82
N ALA A 5 7.56 -3.42 -10.78
CA ALA A 5 7.62 -4.88 -10.90
C ALA A 5 6.32 -5.46 -11.51
N THR A 6 5.16 -4.83 -11.32
CA THR A 6 3.93 -5.28 -11.99
C THR A 6 4.00 -5.08 -13.50
N MET A 7 4.73 -4.05 -13.99
CA MET A 7 4.96 -3.84 -15.42
C MET A 7 5.77 -4.96 -16.06
N LYS A 8 6.70 -5.57 -15.30
CA LYS A 8 7.45 -6.75 -15.76
C LYS A 8 6.53 -7.95 -16.03
N VAL A 9 5.41 -8.05 -15.34
CA VAL A 9 4.42 -9.12 -15.53
C VAL A 9 3.42 -8.75 -16.62
N LEU A 10 2.92 -7.52 -16.60
CA LEU A 10 1.80 -7.06 -17.43
C LEU A 10 2.25 -6.47 -18.79
N GLY A 11 3.52 -6.09 -18.92
CA GLY A 11 3.95 -5.20 -19.98
C GLY A 11 3.50 -3.75 -19.72
N LEU A 12 4.05 -2.83 -20.49
CA LEU A 12 3.86 -1.39 -20.25
C LEU A 12 2.40 -0.95 -20.48
N ILE A 13 1.79 -1.36 -21.62
CA ILE A 13 0.46 -0.89 -22.03
C ILE A 13 -0.62 -1.42 -21.08
N LEU A 14 -0.64 -2.73 -20.84
CA LEU A 14 -1.64 -3.34 -19.97
C LEU A 14 -1.46 -2.86 -18.52
N GLY A 15 -0.22 -2.70 -18.05
CA GLY A 15 0.07 -2.20 -16.71
C GLY A 15 -0.48 -0.78 -16.50
N VAL A 16 -0.23 0.16 -17.42
CA VAL A 16 -0.79 1.52 -17.36
C VAL A 16 -2.32 1.50 -17.42
N ALA A 17 -2.90 0.71 -18.33
CA ALA A 17 -4.35 0.60 -18.44
C ALA A 17 -4.99 0.09 -17.14
N LEU A 18 -4.37 -0.91 -16.46
CA LEU A 18 -4.87 -1.44 -15.21
C LEU A 18 -4.70 -0.46 -14.04
N ILE A 19 -3.62 0.33 -13.97
CA ILE A 19 -3.49 1.40 -12.97
C ILE A 19 -4.65 2.40 -13.10
N ILE A 20 -4.95 2.87 -14.32
CA ILE A 20 -6.04 3.82 -14.58
C ILE A 20 -7.40 3.17 -14.25
N PHE A 21 -7.60 1.93 -14.65
CA PHE A 21 -8.83 1.20 -14.36
C PHE A 21 -9.07 1.03 -12.86
N MET A 22 -8.02 0.72 -12.09
CA MET A 22 -8.09 0.61 -10.63
C MET A 22 -8.44 1.95 -9.97
N ALA A 23 -7.93 3.08 -10.47
CA ALA A 23 -8.33 4.40 -10.00
C ALA A 23 -9.83 4.66 -10.17
N PHE A 24 -10.38 4.30 -11.33
CA PHE A 24 -11.81 4.42 -11.62
C PHE A 24 -12.66 3.54 -10.67
N LEU A 25 -12.27 2.29 -10.48
CA LEU A 25 -12.98 1.40 -9.54
C LEU A 25 -12.91 1.92 -8.10
N THR A 26 -11.76 2.46 -7.69
CA THR A 26 -11.57 3.05 -6.36
C THR A 26 -12.44 4.29 -6.16
N GLU A 27 -12.52 5.18 -7.15
CA GLU A 27 -13.41 6.35 -7.10
C GLU A 27 -14.87 5.92 -6.92
N ALA A 28 -15.33 4.97 -7.74
CA ALA A 28 -16.69 4.46 -7.68
C ALA A 28 -17.01 3.81 -6.33
N SER A 29 -16.10 3.01 -5.80
CA SER A 29 -16.22 2.35 -4.51
C SER A 29 -16.32 3.35 -3.35
N ILE A 30 -15.46 4.38 -3.33
CA ILE A 30 -15.51 5.46 -2.33
C ILE A 30 -16.80 6.28 -2.47
N GLU A 31 -17.28 6.54 -3.69
CA GLU A 31 -18.55 7.22 -3.92
C GLU A 31 -19.73 6.43 -3.34
N PHE A 32 -19.77 5.11 -3.54
CA PHE A 32 -20.77 4.26 -2.91
C PHE A 32 -20.71 4.38 -1.39
N MET A 33 -19.55 4.23 -0.81
CA MET A 33 -19.35 4.32 0.63
C MET A 33 -19.82 5.66 1.19
N LEU A 34 -19.44 6.81 0.59
CA LEU A 34 -19.83 8.13 1.03
C LEU A 34 -21.33 8.39 0.87
N ARG A 35 -21.93 7.96 -0.25
CA ARG A 35 -23.35 8.16 -0.52
C ARG A 35 -24.24 7.40 0.47
N PHE A 36 -23.93 6.12 0.70
CA PHE A 36 -24.65 5.30 1.66
C PHE A 36 -24.42 5.77 3.11
N SER A 37 -23.18 6.19 3.46
CA SER A 37 -22.90 6.75 4.80
C SER A 37 -23.70 8.00 5.11
N ARG A 38 -23.87 8.91 4.13
CA ARG A 38 -24.69 10.13 4.31
C ARG A 38 -26.13 9.78 4.60
N THR A 39 -26.70 8.82 3.90
CA THR A 39 -28.10 8.39 4.09
C THR A 39 -28.29 7.64 5.40
N ALA A 40 -27.37 6.76 5.77
CA ALA A 40 -27.34 6.04 7.04
C ALA A 40 -26.92 6.90 8.23
N LYS A 41 -26.45 8.14 8.01
CA LYS A 41 -25.83 9.02 9.02
C LYS A 41 -24.66 8.33 9.74
N ALA A 42 -23.96 7.45 9.04
CA ALA A 42 -22.82 6.71 9.56
C ALA A 42 -21.55 7.58 9.53
N VAL A 43 -20.90 7.74 10.68
CA VAL A 43 -19.68 8.55 10.84
C VAL A 43 -18.40 7.73 10.71
N SER A 44 -18.50 6.41 10.48
CA SER A 44 -17.37 5.51 10.32
C SER A 44 -17.71 4.39 9.35
N TYR A 45 -16.67 3.78 8.77
CA TYR A 45 -16.86 2.63 7.89
C TYR A 45 -17.47 1.43 8.65
N GLY A 46 -17.03 1.22 9.91
CA GLY A 46 -17.66 0.23 10.79
C GLY A 46 -19.15 0.49 11.04
N GLY A 47 -19.54 1.77 11.24
CA GLY A 47 -20.94 2.17 11.39
C GLY A 47 -21.76 1.94 10.12
N LEU A 48 -21.22 2.21 8.93
CA LEU A 48 -21.87 1.90 7.66
C LEU A 48 -22.11 0.41 7.50
N MET A 49 -21.10 -0.41 7.82
CA MET A 49 -21.23 -1.86 7.75
C MET A 49 -22.19 -2.43 8.81
N GLU A 50 -22.26 -1.79 9.98
CA GLU A 50 -23.22 -2.13 11.03
C GLU A 50 -24.67 -1.81 10.58
N ASP A 51 -24.89 -0.67 9.96
CA ASP A 51 -26.19 -0.33 9.37
C ASP A 51 -26.58 -1.36 8.30
N ALA A 52 -25.70 -1.70 7.39
CA ALA A 52 -25.99 -2.64 6.32
C ALA A 52 -26.16 -4.10 6.80
N PHE A 53 -25.24 -4.62 7.62
CA PHE A 53 -25.10 -6.04 7.95
C PHE A 53 -25.13 -6.36 9.45
N GLY A 54 -25.45 -5.37 10.31
CA GLY A 54 -25.48 -5.51 11.75
C GLY A 54 -24.07 -5.67 12.36
N LYS A 55 -24.01 -6.15 13.61
CA LYS A 55 -22.80 -6.33 14.39
C LYS A 55 -21.69 -7.12 13.63
N TYR A 56 -22.08 -8.15 12.90
CA TYR A 56 -21.11 -8.97 12.16
C TYR A 56 -20.46 -8.20 11.01
N GLY A 57 -21.20 -7.33 10.31
CA GLY A 57 -20.63 -6.45 9.29
C GLY A 57 -19.60 -5.50 9.87
N ARG A 58 -19.88 -4.89 11.03
CA ARG A 58 -18.93 -4.03 11.76
C ARG A 58 -17.67 -4.80 12.14
N MET A 59 -17.80 -5.98 12.74
CA MET A 59 -16.66 -6.82 13.12
C MET A 59 -15.81 -7.21 11.92
N ALA A 60 -16.45 -7.59 10.81
CA ALA A 60 -15.75 -8.01 9.59
C ALA A 60 -14.88 -6.88 9.01
N ILE A 61 -15.41 -5.66 8.87
CA ILE A 61 -14.61 -4.53 8.36
C ILE A 61 -13.48 -4.18 9.33
N GLN A 62 -13.74 -4.14 10.63
CA GLN A 62 -12.71 -3.83 11.64
C GLN A 62 -11.57 -4.85 11.61
N PHE A 63 -11.88 -6.13 11.51
CA PHE A 63 -10.89 -7.20 11.38
C PHE A 63 -10.08 -7.06 10.08
N CYS A 64 -10.73 -6.85 8.95
CA CYS A 64 -10.03 -6.64 7.68
C CYS A 64 -9.09 -5.40 7.73
N VAL A 65 -9.53 -4.30 8.34
CA VAL A 65 -8.67 -3.11 8.50
C VAL A 65 -7.49 -3.40 9.42
N LEU A 66 -7.67 -4.18 10.50
CA LEU A 66 -6.56 -4.59 11.37
C LEU A 66 -5.52 -5.39 10.58
N VAL A 67 -5.93 -6.44 9.89
CA VAL A 67 -5.02 -7.30 9.10
C VAL A 67 -4.30 -6.49 8.02
N ASN A 68 -5.04 -5.69 7.23
CA ASN A 68 -4.49 -4.88 6.16
C ASN A 68 -3.46 -3.86 6.69
N ASN A 69 -3.81 -3.12 7.74
CA ASN A 69 -2.96 -2.03 8.20
C ASN A 69 -1.75 -2.52 8.99
N VAL A 70 -1.86 -3.58 9.79
CA VAL A 70 -0.69 -4.20 10.44
C VAL A 70 0.30 -4.65 9.38
N GLY A 71 -0.17 -5.38 8.36
CA GLY A 71 0.73 -5.83 7.31
C GLY A 71 1.32 -4.70 6.47
N GLY A 72 0.54 -3.69 6.12
CA GLY A 72 1.05 -2.51 5.42
C GLY A 72 2.15 -1.78 6.22
N LEU A 73 1.98 -1.64 7.54
CA LEU A 73 2.98 -1.03 8.41
C LEU A 73 4.23 -1.89 8.58
N VAL A 74 4.07 -3.21 8.64
CA VAL A 74 5.20 -4.17 8.63
C VAL A 74 6.00 -4.02 7.34
N VAL A 75 5.33 -3.99 6.19
CA VAL A 75 5.98 -3.75 4.89
C VAL A 75 6.74 -2.43 4.87
N TYR A 76 6.14 -1.34 5.38
CA TYR A 76 6.83 -0.05 5.44
C TYR A 76 8.11 -0.12 6.28
N MET A 77 8.05 -0.75 7.45
CA MET A 77 9.25 -0.94 8.29
C MET A 77 10.30 -1.83 7.61
N ILE A 78 9.88 -2.89 6.89
CA ILE A 78 10.80 -3.74 6.12
C ILE A 78 11.53 -2.90 5.08
N ILE A 79 10.81 -2.12 4.26
CA ILE A 79 11.41 -1.27 3.22
C ILE A 79 12.37 -0.24 3.83
N ILE A 80 11.98 0.42 4.93
CA ILE A 80 12.83 1.39 5.62
C ILE A 80 14.12 0.71 6.13
N GLY A 81 13.99 -0.48 6.72
CA GLY A 81 15.12 -1.30 7.16
C GLY A 81 16.05 -1.65 6.01
N ASP A 82 15.50 -2.20 4.91
CA ASP A 82 16.27 -2.62 3.74
C ASP A 82 17.00 -1.46 3.08
N VAL A 83 16.36 -0.30 2.98
CA VAL A 83 16.97 0.91 2.41
C VAL A 83 18.11 1.43 3.27
N LEU A 84 17.93 1.48 4.60
CA LEU A 84 18.91 2.10 5.49
C LEU A 84 20.03 1.15 5.92
N SER A 85 19.71 -0.12 6.23
CA SER A 85 20.67 -1.11 6.72
C SER A 85 21.15 -2.14 5.69
N GLY A 86 20.57 -2.12 4.48
CA GLY A 86 20.86 -3.14 3.47
C GLY A 86 19.97 -4.39 3.57
N THR A 87 19.99 -5.18 2.50
CA THR A 87 19.23 -6.42 2.38
C THR A 87 19.99 -7.45 1.54
N THR A 88 19.70 -8.72 1.74
CA THR A 88 20.24 -9.80 0.90
C THR A 88 19.12 -10.37 0.04
N SER A 89 19.24 -10.25 -1.28
CA SER A 89 18.29 -10.78 -2.25
C SER A 89 18.98 -11.66 -3.27
N GLY A 90 18.46 -12.86 -3.50
CA GLY A 90 19.05 -13.79 -4.47
C GLY A 90 20.50 -14.20 -4.18
N GLY A 91 20.96 -14.13 -2.93
CA GLY A 91 22.34 -14.40 -2.53
C GLY A 91 23.31 -13.23 -2.73
N ILE A 92 22.82 -12.08 -3.19
CA ILE A 92 23.59 -10.84 -3.36
C ILE A 92 23.23 -9.90 -2.22
N HIS A 93 24.26 -9.37 -1.53
CA HIS A 93 24.09 -8.32 -0.53
C HIS A 93 23.96 -6.95 -1.23
N HIS A 94 22.89 -6.23 -0.91
CA HIS A 94 22.63 -4.87 -1.36
C HIS A 94 22.85 -3.93 -0.18
N ASN A 95 23.92 -3.14 -0.24
CA ASN A 95 24.30 -2.23 0.85
C ASN A 95 23.17 -1.24 1.17
N GLY A 96 22.92 -1.03 2.46
CA GLY A 96 22.08 0.05 2.95
C GLY A 96 22.74 1.40 2.75
N VAL A 97 21.97 2.49 2.79
CA VAL A 97 22.50 3.84 2.67
C VAL A 97 23.45 4.16 3.82
N LEU A 98 23.05 3.83 5.07
CA LEU A 98 23.90 4.05 6.26
C LEU A 98 25.12 3.14 6.28
N GLU A 99 24.96 1.92 5.83
CA GLU A 99 26.06 0.98 5.65
C GLU A 99 27.07 1.49 4.61
N GLY A 100 26.58 2.04 3.49
CA GLY A 100 27.43 2.64 2.45
C GLY A 100 28.20 3.89 2.91
N TRP A 101 27.60 4.72 3.79
CA TRP A 101 28.22 5.94 4.28
C TRP A 101 29.20 5.71 5.44
N PHE A 102 28.88 4.78 6.35
CA PHE A 102 29.59 4.60 7.62
C PHE A 102 30.27 3.25 7.77
N GLY A 103 30.01 2.31 6.86
CA GLY A 103 30.48 0.94 6.95
C GLY A 103 29.60 0.04 7.85
N GLU A 104 30.00 -1.22 7.98
CA GLU A 104 29.31 -2.20 8.83
C GLU A 104 29.63 -1.95 10.30
N HIS A 105 28.62 -1.55 11.06
CA HIS A 105 28.66 -1.38 12.51
C HIS A 105 27.41 -1.96 13.16
N TRP A 106 27.45 -2.26 14.46
CA TRP A 106 26.30 -2.75 15.20
C TRP A 106 25.09 -1.78 15.13
N TRP A 107 25.35 -0.46 15.05
CA TRP A 107 24.32 0.58 14.96
C TRP A 107 23.81 0.81 13.52
N THR A 108 24.50 0.32 12.48
CA THR A 108 23.98 0.29 11.10
C THR A 108 23.13 -0.96 10.84
N GLY A 109 23.06 -1.88 11.80
CA GLY A 109 22.26 -3.10 11.68
C GLY A 109 20.75 -2.82 11.71
N ARG A 110 19.99 -3.63 10.98
CA ARG A 110 18.53 -3.51 10.78
C ARG A 110 17.75 -3.33 12.07
N PHE A 111 17.97 -4.17 13.08
CA PHE A 111 17.26 -4.11 14.34
C PHE A 111 17.42 -2.74 15.03
N PHE A 112 18.64 -2.23 15.09
CA PHE A 112 18.93 -0.97 15.75
C PHE A 112 18.33 0.22 14.99
N ILE A 113 18.45 0.24 13.67
CA ILE A 113 17.87 1.29 12.81
C ILE A 113 16.34 1.33 12.97
N LEU A 114 15.68 0.18 12.91
CA LEU A 114 14.23 0.10 13.10
C LEU A 114 13.82 0.49 14.51
N LEU A 115 14.61 0.15 15.53
CA LEU A 115 14.34 0.56 16.92
C LEU A 115 14.41 2.08 17.05
N ILE A 116 15.48 2.72 16.58
CA ILE A 116 15.64 4.18 16.63
C ILE A 116 14.55 4.87 15.83
N THR A 117 14.25 4.40 14.62
CA THR A 117 13.16 4.94 13.79
C THR A 117 11.81 4.85 14.54
N THR A 118 11.56 3.73 15.21
CA THR A 118 10.33 3.53 15.99
C THR A 118 10.25 4.50 17.17
N LEU A 119 11.33 4.67 17.93
CA LEU A 119 11.32 5.53 19.12
C LEU A 119 11.35 7.03 18.77
N VAL A 120 12.11 7.42 17.76
CA VAL A 120 12.35 8.85 17.45
C VAL A 120 11.32 9.41 16.47
N ILE A 121 10.80 8.59 15.54
CA ILE A 121 9.89 9.05 14.48
C ILE A 121 8.47 8.52 14.72
N PHE A 122 8.30 7.20 14.80
CA PHE A 122 6.95 6.61 14.82
C PHE A 122 6.22 6.86 16.13
N ALA A 123 6.88 6.71 17.28
CA ALA A 123 6.22 6.90 18.58
C ALA A 123 5.72 8.34 18.79
N PRO A 124 6.50 9.40 18.50
CA PRO A 124 6.00 10.78 18.56
C PRO A 124 4.84 11.03 17.59
N LEU A 125 4.93 10.61 16.32
CA LEU A 125 3.88 10.82 15.33
C LEU A 125 2.63 10.00 15.63
N ALA A 126 2.77 8.77 16.11
CA ALA A 126 1.64 7.94 16.54
C ALA A 126 0.95 8.45 17.82
N SER A 127 1.61 9.32 18.59
CA SER A 127 1.02 9.96 19.79
C SER A 127 0.00 11.05 19.43
N LEU A 128 -0.07 11.47 18.18
CA LEU A 128 -1.06 12.44 17.71
C LEU A 128 -2.46 11.79 17.71
N LYS A 129 -3.42 12.51 18.33
CA LYS A 129 -4.79 12.02 18.54
C LYS A 129 -5.76 12.34 17.41
N ARG A 130 -5.42 13.29 16.53
CA ARG A 130 -6.28 13.77 15.44
C ARG A 130 -5.56 13.60 14.11
N ILE A 131 -6.29 13.22 13.06
CA ILE A 131 -5.73 13.03 11.72
C ILE A 131 -5.30 14.38 11.11
N ASP A 132 -6.01 15.47 11.41
CA ASP A 132 -5.64 16.82 10.95
C ASP A 132 -4.24 17.23 11.44
N SER A 133 -3.80 16.78 12.59
CA SER A 133 -2.45 17.06 13.10
C SER A 133 -1.34 16.50 12.19
N LEU A 134 -1.67 15.54 11.31
CA LEU A 134 -0.74 14.94 10.36
C LEU A 134 -0.69 15.67 9.01
N ARG A 135 -1.39 16.79 8.82
CA ARG A 135 -1.47 17.49 7.52
C ARG A 135 -0.12 17.93 6.98
N TYR A 136 0.77 18.44 7.84
CA TYR A 136 2.10 18.91 7.42
C TYR A 136 3.03 17.73 7.11
N THR A 137 3.01 16.68 7.93
CA THR A 137 3.79 15.46 7.65
C THR A 137 3.32 14.78 6.37
N SER A 138 2.01 14.78 6.11
CA SER A 138 1.42 14.27 4.87
C SER A 138 1.85 15.10 3.65
N ALA A 139 1.84 16.42 3.74
CA ALA A 139 2.30 17.28 2.65
C ALA A 139 3.79 17.06 2.36
N LEU A 140 4.62 16.96 3.40
CA LEU A 140 6.04 16.68 3.26
C LEU A 140 6.28 15.28 2.67
N SER A 141 5.49 14.28 3.07
CA SER A 141 5.60 12.93 2.51
C SER A 141 5.32 12.90 1.01
N VAL A 142 4.30 13.64 0.55
CA VAL A 142 4.02 13.79 -0.89
C VAL A 142 5.19 14.47 -1.61
N ALA A 143 5.75 15.54 -1.04
CA ALA A 143 6.91 16.21 -1.62
C ALA A 143 8.12 15.25 -1.77
N LEU A 144 8.39 14.41 -0.78
CA LEU A 144 9.45 13.40 -0.84
C LEU A 144 9.19 12.31 -1.90
N ALA A 145 7.93 11.88 -2.06
CA ALA A 145 7.56 10.99 -3.16
C ALA A 145 7.76 11.65 -4.54
N MET A 146 7.51 12.95 -4.65
CA MET A 146 7.80 13.71 -5.88
C MET A 146 9.30 13.84 -6.14
N VAL A 147 10.14 14.01 -5.11
CA VAL A 147 11.60 13.98 -5.26
C VAL A 147 12.06 12.63 -5.83
N PHE A 148 11.59 11.53 -5.22
CA PHE A 148 11.83 10.18 -5.75
C PHE A 148 11.48 10.08 -7.25
N LEU A 149 10.28 10.52 -7.63
CA LEU A 149 9.80 10.44 -9.00
C LEU A 149 10.64 11.27 -9.95
N ILE A 150 10.94 12.54 -9.59
CA ILE A 150 11.70 13.47 -10.44
C ILE A 150 13.12 12.95 -10.67
N VAL A 151 13.79 12.45 -9.63
CA VAL A 151 15.14 11.90 -9.77
C VAL A 151 15.13 10.63 -10.63
N THR A 152 14.20 9.69 -10.38
CA THR A 152 14.05 8.48 -11.20
C THR A 152 13.78 8.81 -12.66
N MET A 153 12.88 9.76 -12.93
CA MET A 153 12.58 10.25 -14.28
C MET A 153 13.82 10.86 -14.93
N GLY A 154 14.56 11.72 -14.22
CA GLY A 154 15.77 12.35 -14.70
C GLY A 154 16.84 11.32 -15.10
N ILE A 155 17.09 10.33 -14.26
CA ILE A 155 18.01 9.22 -14.54
C ILE A 155 17.57 8.46 -15.80
N THR A 156 16.27 8.12 -15.87
CA THR A 156 15.73 7.37 -17.01
C THR A 156 15.85 8.15 -18.31
N LEU A 157 15.49 9.44 -18.31
CA LEU A 157 15.60 10.30 -19.51
C LEU A 157 17.05 10.47 -19.94
N PHE A 158 17.99 10.68 -18.99
CA PHE A 158 19.42 10.77 -19.30
C PHE A 158 19.93 9.50 -19.99
N LYS A 159 19.61 8.33 -19.44
CA LYS A 159 20.00 7.04 -20.04
C LYS A 159 19.31 6.76 -21.39
N LEU A 160 18.07 7.22 -21.55
CA LEU A 160 17.32 7.08 -22.82
C LEU A 160 17.97 7.93 -23.93
N ILE A 161 18.32 9.18 -23.63
CA ILE A 161 19.01 10.09 -24.58
C ILE A 161 20.37 9.51 -24.98
N ASN A 162 21.10 8.90 -24.05
CA ASN A 162 22.39 8.26 -24.32
C ASN A 162 22.28 6.88 -24.99
N GLY A 163 21.07 6.40 -25.30
CA GLY A 163 20.85 5.12 -25.97
C GLY A 163 21.26 3.90 -25.14
N THR A 164 21.33 4.01 -23.83
CA THR A 164 21.76 2.91 -22.92
C THR A 164 20.60 2.09 -22.36
N ILE A 165 19.36 2.45 -22.68
CA ILE A 165 18.15 1.73 -22.27
C ILE A 165 17.67 0.84 -23.42
N LEU A 166 17.46 -0.44 -23.10
CA LEU A 166 16.72 -1.35 -23.98
C LEU A 166 15.23 -1.11 -23.77
N MET A 167 14.49 -0.95 -24.88
CA MET A 167 13.03 -0.74 -24.80
C MET A 167 12.37 -1.96 -24.14
N PRO A 168 11.61 -1.74 -23.06
CA PRO A 168 10.97 -2.82 -22.34
C PRO A 168 9.76 -3.35 -23.12
N ARG A 169 9.25 -4.51 -22.69
CA ARG A 169 8.10 -5.14 -23.31
C ARG A 169 6.84 -4.28 -23.21
N LEU A 170 6.17 -4.06 -24.34
CA LEU A 170 4.90 -3.31 -24.39
C LEU A 170 3.71 -4.16 -23.92
N PHE A 171 3.73 -5.46 -24.21
CA PHE A 171 2.66 -6.42 -23.91
C PHE A 171 3.18 -7.56 -23.02
N PRO A 172 2.29 -8.23 -22.26
CA PRO A 172 2.67 -9.40 -21.49
C PRO A 172 3.10 -10.55 -22.40
N GLU A 173 4.03 -11.36 -21.90
CA GLU A 173 4.45 -12.59 -22.56
C GLU A 173 3.59 -13.75 -22.06
N VAL A 174 2.59 -14.14 -22.87
CA VAL A 174 1.67 -15.24 -22.56
C VAL A 174 1.96 -16.39 -23.49
N THR A 175 2.77 -17.34 -23.04
CA THR A 175 3.17 -18.54 -23.82
C THR A 175 2.34 -19.77 -23.46
N ASN A 176 1.79 -19.81 -22.26
CA ASN A 176 1.03 -20.94 -21.74
C ASN A 176 0.01 -20.50 -20.65
N LEU A 177 -0.81 -21.44 -20.19
CA LEU A 177 -1.84 -21.16 -19.17
C LEU A 177 -1.24 -20.65 -17.85
N ALA A 178 -0.06 -21.13 -17.47
CA ALA A 178 0.60 -20.68 -16.25
C ALA A 178 1.07 -19.21 -16.36
N SER A 179 1.61 -18.80 -17.52
CA SER A 179 1.98 -17.40 -17.76
C SER A 179 0.75 -16.48 -17.81
N PHE A 180 -0.39 -16.97 -18.31
CA PHE A 180 -1.66 -16.25 -18.24
C PHE A 180 -2.10 -16.03 -16.78
N PHE A 181 -2.10 -17.07 -15.94
CA PHE A 181 -2.47 -16.93 -14.53
C PHE A 181 -1.51 -16.03 -13.75
N LYS A 182 -0.24 -15.99 -14.13
CA LYS A 182 0.74 -15.09 -13.53
C LYS A 182 0.37 -13.60 -13.67
N LEU A 183 -0.41 -13.19 -14.69
CA LEU A 183 -0.87 -11.80 -14.82
C LEU A 183 -1.71 -11.35 -13.62
N PHE A 184 -2.43 -12.26 -13.00
CA PHE A 184 -3.31 -11.96 -11.86
C PHE A 184 -2.53 -11.69 -10.57
N THR A 185 -1.25 -12.10 -10.47
CA THR A 185 -0.42 -11.79 -9.29
C THR A 185 -0.14 -10.29 -9.15
N ALA A 186 -0.31 -9.50 -10.22
CA ALA A 186 -0.22 -8.05 -10.16
C ALA A 186 -1.44 -7.39 -9.48
N VAL A 187 -2.61 -8.06 -9.46
CA VAL A 187 -3.86 -7.46 -8.95
C VAL A 187 -3.79 -7.12 -7.46
N PRO A 188 -3.31 -7.99 -6.56
CA PRO A 188 -3.14 -7.64 -5.14
C PRO A 188 -2.26 -6.40 -4.92
N VAL A 189 -1.20 -6.24 -5.69
CA VAL A 189 -0.30 -5.08 -5.62
C VAL A 189 -1.04 -3.80 -6.05
N LEU A 190 -1.79 -3.86 -7.17
CA LEU A 190 -2.59 -2.73 -7.65
C LEU A 190 -3.69 -2.34 -6.66
N VAL A 191 -4.40 -3.32 -6.07
CA VAL A 191 -5.42 -3.08 -5.04
C VAL A 191 -4.79 -2.40 -3.82
N THR A 192 -3.65 -2.91 -3.34
CA THR A 192 -2.95 -2.36 -2.17
C THR A 192 -2.46 -0.94 -2.43
N ALA A 193 -2.05 -0.61 -3.66
CA ALA A 193 -1.64 0.75 -4.02
C ALA A 193 -2.77 1.79 -3.90
N TYR A 194 -4.03 1.38 -4.10
CA TYR A 194 -5.19 2.27 -4.08
C TYR A 194 -6.02 2.20 -2.81
N ILE A 195 -5.67 1.35 -1.84
CA ILE A 195 -6.47 1.18 -0.63
C ILE A 195 -6.34 2.39 0.31
N CYS A 196 -7.37 3.22 0.37
CA CYS A 196 -7.44 4.39 1.26
C CYS A 196 -8.78 4.47 2.02
N HIS A 197 -9.67 3.51 1.79
CA HIS A 197 -11.07 3.49 2.24
C HIS A 197 -11.22 3.64 3.75
N TYR A 198 -10.30 3.08 4.53
CA TYR A 198 -10.32 3.14 6.00
C TYR A 198 -10.06 4.56 6.55
N ASN A 199 -9.51 5.48 5.75
CA ASN A 199 -9.28 6.87 6.13
C ASN A 199 -10.41 7.82 5.69
N VAL A 200 -11.24 7.42 4.74
CA VAL A 200 -12.22 8.30 4.08
C VAL A 200 -13.17 8.95 5.08
N HIS A 201 -13.74 8.18 6.02
CA HIS A 201 -14.65 8.72 7.03
C HIS A 201 -13.93 9.65 8.01
N SER A 202 -12.72 9.30 8.45
CA SER A 202 -11.94 10.12 9.38
C SER A 202 -11.62 11.48 8.77
N ILE A 203 -11.24 11.51 7.49
CA ILE A 203 -10.99 12.76 6.75
C ILE A 203 -12.29 13.54 6.54
N ASN A 204 -13.37 12.86 6.11
CA ASN A 204 -14.65 13.50 5.88
C ASN A 204 -15.24 14.15 7.15
N ASN A 205 -15.01 13.55 8.32
CA ASN A 205 -15.50 14.08 9.60
C ASN A 205 -14.70 15.30 10.09
N GLU A 206 -13.48 15.52 9.61
CA GLU A 206 -12.65 16.68 9.96
C GLU A 206 -12.75 17.81 8.92
N LEU A 207 -13.41 17.58 7.77
CA LEU A 207 -13.67 18.61 6.78
C LEU A 207 -14.77 19.57 7.28
N GLU A 208 -14.51 20.88 7.19
CA GLU A 208 -15.51 21.92 7.49
C GLU A 208 -16.72 21.85 6.53
N ASP A 209 -16.47 21.51 5.27
CA ASP A 209 -17.48 21.37 4.22
C ASP A 209 -17.40 19.99 3.58
N ASN A 210 -18.28 19.10 4.01
CA ASN A 210 -18.38 17.72 3.51
C ASN A 210 -18.77 17.64 2.02
N THR A 211 -19.26 18.72 1.40
CA THR A 211 -19.56 18.73 -0.04
C THR A 211 -18.29 18.66 -0.88
N ARG A 212 -17.17 19.14 -0.35
CA ARG A 212 -15.84 19.11 -1.00
C ARG A 212 -15.18 17.73 -1.02
N MET A 213 -15.68 16.79 -0.21
CA MET A 213 -15.05 15.45 -0.11
C MET A 213 -14.96 14.74 -1.47
N LYS A 214 -15.99 14.84 -2.31
CA LYS A 214 -15.97 14.21 -3.66
C LYS A 214 -14.87 14.82 -4.55
N ALA A 215 -14.69 16.14 -4.52
CA ALA A 215 -13.63 16.81 -5.27
C ALA A 215 -12.23 16.43 -4.73
N ALA A 216 -12.09 16.37 -3.40
CA ALA A 216 -10.84 15.96 -2.76
C ALA A 216 -10.44 14.52 -3.15
N VAL A 217 -11.39 13.56 -3.14
CA VAL A 217 -11.16 12.18 -3.56
C VAL A 217 -10.70 12.13 -5.02
N ARG A 218 -11.38 12.80 -5.94
CA ARG A 218 -11.01 12.83 -7.36
C ARG A 218 -9.64 13.42 -7.60
N SER A 219 -9.34 14.56 -6.99
CA SER A 219 -8.03 15.22 -7.12
C SER A 219 -6.91 14.34 -6.57
N SER A 220 -7.13 13.72 -5.41
CA SER A 220 -6.16 12.81 -4.79
C SER A 220 -5.92 11.57 -5.65
N LEU A 221 -6.97 10.93 -6.15
CA LEU A 221 -6.85 9.76 -7.02
C LEU A 221 -6.18 10.10 -8.36
N ALA A 222 -6.49 11.25 -8.95
CA ALA A 222 -5.83 11.71 -10.18
C ALA A 222 -4.34 11.94 -9.96
N LEU A 223 -3.96 12.61 -8.86
CA LEU A 223 -2.56 12.83 -8.50
C LEU A 223 -1.83 11.51 -8.23
N CYS A 224 -2.41 10.64 -7.38
CA CYS A 224 -1.82 9.33 -7.08
C CYS A 224 -1.65 8.47 -8.34
N SER A 225 -2.67 8.42 -9.20
CA SER A 225 -2.61 7.66 -10.46
C SER A 225 -1.52 8.18 -11.39
N SER A 226 -1.38 9.51 -11.49
CA SER A 226 -0.30 10.12 -12.28
C SER A 226 1.08 9.73 -11.75
N VAL A 227 1.28 9.82 -10.44
CA VAL A 227 2.53 9.38 -9.79
C VAL A 227 2.77 7.90 -9.98
N TYR A 228 1.74 7.05 -9.84
CA TYR A 228 1.85 5.60 -10.02
C TYR A 228 2.20 5.23 -11.46
N VAL A 229 1.52 5.82 -12.45
CA VAL A 229 1.85 5.62 -13.87
C VAL A 229 3.28 6.05 -14.16
N MET A 230 3.66 7.26 -13.78
CA MET A 230 5.00 7.79 -14.05
C MET A 230 6.08 6.95 -13.36
N SER A 231 5.93 6.64 -12.07
CA SER A 231 6.93 5.83 -11.34
C SER A 231 7.04 4.40 -11.91
N SER A 232 5.92 3.81 -12.33
CA SER A 232 5.91 2.48 -12.94
C SER A 232 6.56 2.49 -14.32
N VAL A 233 6.23 3.47 -15.16
CA VAL A 233 6.79 3.61 -16.50
C VAL A 233 8.28 3.88 -16.45
N PHE A 234 8.71 4.90 -15.71
CA PHE A 234 10.12 5.26 -15.64
C PHE A 234 10.95 4.20 -14.90
N GLY A 235 10.44 3.60 -13.84
CA GLY A 235 11.12 2.49 -13.15
C GLY A 235 11.28 1.27 -14.03
N PHE A 236 10.24 0.88 -14.79
CA PHE A 236 10.32 -0.25 -15.72
C PHE A 236 11.17 0.06 -16.95
N LEU A 237 11.13 1.29 -17.50
CA LEU A 237 12.05 1.74 -18.55
C LEU A 237 13.51 1.65 -18.10
N LEU A 238 13.81 2.07 -16.86
CA LEU A 238 15.16 2.12 -16.34
C LEU A 238 15.80 0.74 -16.16
N PHE A 239 15.03 -0.22 -15.62
CA PHE A 239 15.54 -1.53 -15.22
C PHE A 239 15.04 -2.70 -16.08
N GLY A 240 13.98 -2.50 -16.88
CA GLY A 240 13.41 -3.54 -17.74
C GLY A 240 13.10 -4.84 -16.99
N ASP A 241 13.51 -5.96 -17.55
CA ASP A 241 13.33 -7.30 -16.95
C ASP A 241 14.21 -7.55 -15.71
N ALA A 242 15.20 -6.69 -15.44
CA ALA A 242 15.99 -6.72 -14.21
C ALA A 242 15.29 -6.00 -13.03
N THR A 243 14.09 -5.44 -13.22
CA THR A 243 13.31 -4.83 -12.14
C THR A 243 13.06 -5.86 -11.04
N LEU A 244 13.48 -5.54 -9.82
CA LEU A 244 13.23 -6.34 -8.62
C LEU A 244 11.83 -6.06 -8.06
N ASP A 245 11.35 -6.94 -7.17
CA ASP A 245 10.05 -6.80 -6.52
C ASP A 245 9.93 -5.49 -5.71
N ASP A 246 11.04 -5.05 -5.13
CA ASP A 246 11.24 -3.67 -4.66
C ASP A 246 12.25 -2.95 -5.57
N VAL A 247 11.76 -2.00 -6.36
CA VAL A 247 12.60 -1.22 -7.27
C VAL A 247 13.69 -0.41 -6.55
N LEU A 248 13.52 -0.12 -5.26
CA LEU A 248 14.54 0.61 -4.48
C LEU A 248 15.83 -0.21 -4.34
N ALA A 249 15.74 -1.54 -4.32
CA ALA A 249 16.91 -2.40 -4.30
C ALA A 249 17.73 -2.30 -5.59
N ASN A 250 17.11 -1.98 -6.73
CA ASN A 250 17.84 -1.74 -7.97
C ASN A 250 18.76 -0.50 -7.91
N PHE A 251 18.41 0.50 -7.09
CA PHE A 251 19.23 1.70 -6.90
C PHE A 251 20.45 1.48 -5.98
N SER A 252 20.72 0.27 -5.52
CA SER A 252 21.97 -0.07 -4.82
C SER A 252 23.13 -0.35 -5.78
N THR A 253 22.85 -0.50 -7.09
CA THR A 253 23.85 -0.81 -8.12
C THR A 253 24.37 0.46 -8.80
N ASP A 254 25.57 0.36 -9.38
CA ASP A 254 26.09 1.46 -10.21
C ASP A 254 25.28 1.55 -11.51
N LEU A 255 24.66 2.70 -11.72
CA LEU A 255 23.86 2.98 -12.91
C LEU A 255 24.67 3.54 -14.07
N GLY A 256 25.99 3.74 -13.91
CA GLY A 256 26.87 4.30 -14.95
C GLY A 256 26.52 5.73 -15.36
N ILE A 257 26.06 6.56 -14.42
CA ILE A 257 25.66 7.97 -14.64
C ILE A 257 26.50 8.93 -13.80
N PRO A 258 26.66 10.19 -14.24
CA PRO A 258 27.31 11.22 -13.41
C PRO A 258 26.58 11.39 -12.08
N PHE A 259 27.33 11.48 -10.99
CA PHE A 259 26.79 11.58 -9.63
C PHE A 259 25.88 10.40 -9.22
N GLY A 260 26.05 9.23 -9.87
CA GLY A 260 25.21 8.02 -9.65
C GLY A 260 24.99 7.68 -8.18
N PRO A 261 26.03 7.53 -7.33
CA PRO A 261 25.86 7.22 -5.91
C PRO A 261 24.97 8.23 -5.17
N LEU A 262 25.18 9.54 -5.38
CA LEU A 262 24.38 10.59 -4.75
C LEU A 262 22.91 10.54 -5.18
N LEU A 263 22.65 10.34 -6.47
CA LEU A 263 21.28 10.24 -7.00
C LEU A 263 20.58 8.98 -6.51
N ASN A 264 21.29 7.86 -6.45
CA ASN A 264 20.76 6.61 -5.90
C ASN A 264 20.39 6.75 -4.41
N ASP A 265 21.26 7.37 -3.62
CA ASP A 265 20.97 7.63 -2.21
C ASP A 265 19.82 8.62 -2.04
N ALA A 266 19.74 9.67 -2.87
CA ALA A 266 18.63 10.62 -2.86
C ALA A 266 17.28 9.92 -3.13
N VAL A 267 17.22 9.02 -4.11
CA VAL A 267 16.04 8.20 -4.41
C VAL A 267 15.67 7.35 -3.20
N ARG A 268 16.61 6.61 -2.64
CA ARG A 268 16.39 5.67 -1.54
C ARG A 268 15.98 6.38 -0.26
N VAL A 269 16.70 7.42 0.14
CA VAL A 269 16.42 8.20 1.37
C VAL A 269 15.11 8.96 1.27
N SER A 270 14.83 9.62 0.13
CA SER A 270 13.57 10.35 -0.03
C SER A 270 12.35 9.43 0.09
N TYR A 271 12.44 8.21 -0.46
CA TYR A 271 11.35 7.26 -0.35
C TYR A 271 11.23 6.63 1.05
N ALA A 272 12.34 6.30 1.71
CA ALA A 272 12.30 5.84 3.10
C ALA A 272 11.69 6.90 4.02
N ALA A 273 12.10 8.16 3.88
CA ALA A 273 11.54 9.29 4.62
C ALA A 273 10.04 9.51 4.30
N HIS A 274 9.63 9.35 3.03
CA HIS A 274 8.22 9.34 2.65
C HIS A 274 7.43 8.29 3.44
N LEU A 275 7.89 7.04 3.49
CA LEU A 275 7.22 5.97 4.24
C LEU A 275 7.18 6.25 5.74
N MET A 276 8.24 6.82 6.31
CA MET A 276 8.27 7.22 7.72
C MET A 276 7.17 8.22 8.06
N LEU A 277 6.91 9.18 7.17
CA LEU A 277 5.88 10.21 7.36
C LEU A 277 4.45 9.73 7.03
N VAL A 278 4.31 8.71 6.18
CA VAL A 278 3.01 8.07 5.88
C VAL A 278 2.59 7.09 6.96
N PHE A 279 3.55 6.49 7.69
CA PHE A 279 3.29 5.50 8.73
C PHE A 279 2.16 5.89 9.69
N PRO A 280 2.12 7.10 10.30
CA PRO A 280 1.07 7.48 11.23
C PRO A 280 -0.32 7.58 10.59
N LEU A 281 -0.43 7.84 9.29
CA LEU A 281 -1.72 7.88 8.57
C LEU A 281 -2.38 6.50 8.46
N ILE A 282 -1.59 5.42 8.44
CA ILE A 282 -2.10 4.04 8.46
C ILE A 282 -2.27 3.56 9.90
N PHE A 283 -1.39 3.99 10.80
CA PHE A 283 -1.45 3.64 12.21
C PHE A 283 -2.69 4.22 12.91
N TYR A 284 -3.14 5.41 12.51
CA TYR A 284 -4.30 6.07 13.09
C TYR A 284 -5.59 5.23 12.95
N PRO A 285 -6.03 4.83 11.74
CA PRO A 285 -7.22 3.98 11.59
C PRO A 285 -7.01 2.56 12.14
N LEU A 286 -5.80 2.01 12.14
CA LEU A 286 -5.49 0.74 12.77
C LEU A 286 -5.88 0.78 14.27
N ARG A 287 -5.40 1.79 14.98
CA ARG A 287 -5.70 1.98 16.40
C ARG A 287 -7.19 2.19 16.66
N LEU A 288 -7.88 2.99 15.85
CA LEU A 288 -9.32 3.22 16.00
C LEU A 288 -10.15 1.95 15.77
N ASN A 289 -9.78 1.14 14.79
CA ASN A 289 -10.50 -0.10 14.52
C ASN A 289 -10.24 -1.16 15.60
N LEU A 290 -9.03 -1.24 16.15
CA LEU A 290 -8.73 -2.12 17.29
C LEU A 290 -9.51 -1.68 18.53
N ASP A 291 -9.55 -0.39 18.83
CA ASP A 291 -10.34 0.16 19.93
C ASP A 291 -11.82 -0.17 19.78
N GLY A 292 -12.38 0.06 18.59
CA GLY A 292 -13.78 -0.23 18.31
C GLY A 292 -14.13 -1.72 18.33
N LEU A 293 -13.16 -2.62 18.10
CA LEU A 293 -13.34 -4.07 18.18
C LEU A 293 -13.32 -4.54 19.64
N LEU A 294 -12.36 -4.07 20.43
CA LEU A 294 -12.16 -4.49 21.83
C LEU A 294 -13.10 -3.77 22.79
N PHE A 295 -13.43 -2.51 22.53
CA PHE A 295 -14.19 -1.64 23.43
C PHE A 295 -15.36 -0.93 22.72
N PRO A 296 -16.33 -1.69 22.17
CA PRO A 296 -17.37 -1.13 21.27
C PRO A 296 -18.31 -0.09 21.93
N SER A 297 -18.45 -0.13 23.25
CA SER A 297 -19.34 0.73 24.03
C SER A 297 -18.62 1.74 24.92
N SER A 298 -17.30 1.90 24.73
CA SER A 298 -16.49 2.78 25.58
C SER A 298 -16.52 4.23 25.11
N ARG A 299 -16.07 5.14 25.99
CA ARG A 299 -15.85 6.55 25.64
C ARG A 299 -14.86 6.68 24.46
N PRO A 300 -14.90 7.79 23.70
CA PRO A 300 -13.93 8.00 22.62
C PRO A 300 -12.49 7.79 23.07
N LEU A 301 -11.69 7.13 22.27
CA LEU A 301 -10.30 6.78 22.60
C LEU A 301 -9.46 8.03 22.94
N SER A 302 -9.75 9.16 22.30
CA SER A 302 -9.06 10.44 22.54
C SER A 302 -9.21 10.99 23.98
N SER A 303 -10.25 10.55 24.72
CA SER A 303 -10.53 10.97 26.10
C SER A 303 -9.90 10.04 27.16
N ASP A 304 -9.37 8.88 26.76
CA ASP A 304 -8.76 7.89 27.65
C ASP A 304 -7.28 7.71 27.32
N ASN A 305 -6.42 8.44 28.03
CA ASN A 305 -4.98 8.46 27.76
C ASN A 305 -4.30 7.10 28.02
N LEU A 306 -4.74 6.34 29.02
CA LEU A 306 -4.13 5.05 29.33
C LEU A 306 -4.45 4.02 28.25
N ARG A 307 -5.72 3.93 27.87
CA ARG A 307 -6.17 3.04 26.77
C ARG A 307 -5.52 3.44 25.45
N PHE A 308 -5.44 4.74 25.16
CA PHE A 308 -4.74 5.27 23.98
C PHE A 308 -3.27 4.85 23.97
N ALA A 309 -2.55 5.03 25.07
CA ALA A 309 -1.13 4.69 25.17
C ALA A 309 -0.91 3.17 25.08
N SER A 310 -1.70 2.36 25.81
CA SER A 310 -1.55 0.90 25.79
C SER A 310 -1.83 0.28 24.43
N LEU A 311 -2.90 0.71 23.73
CA LEU A 311 -3.18 0.23 22.39
C LEU A 311 -2.11 0.68 21.39
N SER A 312 -1.65 1.93 21.49
CA SER A 312 -0.60 2.44 20.60
C SER A 312 0.72 1.69 20.79
N THR A 313 1.14 1.49 22.05
CA THR A 313 2.38 0.75 22.36
C THR A 313 2.28 -0.72 21.95
N GLY A 314 1.17 -1.38 22.26
CA GLY A 314 0.97 -2.79 21.88
C GLY A 314 1.01 -2.99 20.36
N LEU A 315 0.31 -2.15 19.60
CA LEU A 315 0.35 -2.19 18.13
C LEU A 315 1.75 -1.89 17.58
N MET A 316 2.46 -0.92 18.15
CA MET A 316 3.82 -0.58 17.73
C MET A 316 4.78 -1.76 17.94
N ILE A 317 4.67 -2.46 19.07
CA ILE A 317 5.46 -3.68 19.35
C ILE A 317 5.14 -4.77 18.33
N VAL A 318 3.87 -5.02 18.05
CA VAL A 318 3.45 -6.04 17.04
C VAL A 318 4.04 -5.72 15.67
N VAL A 319 3.94 -4.47 15.20
CA VAL A 319 4.48 -4.05 13.91
C VAL A 319 6.01 -4.15 13.89
N PHE A 320 6.69 -3.70 14.96
CA PHE A 320 8.14 -3.79 15.09
C PHE A 320 8.64 -5.24 15.05
N LEU A 321 8.02 -6.12 15.81
CA LEU A 321 8.37 -7.55 15.80
C LEU A 321 8.09 -8.17 14.44
N GLY A 322 6.93 -7.88 13.83
CA GLY A 322 6.60 -8.33 12.50
C GLY A 322 7.67 -7.96 11.47
N ALA A 323 8.15 -6.71 11.49
CA ALA A 323 9.18 -6.24 10.57
C ALA A 323 10.56 -6.89 10.76
N ASN A 324 10.86 -7.37 11.98
CA ASN A 324 12.12 -8.06 12.25
C ASN A 324 12.07 -9.57 11.99
N PHE A 325 10.88 -10.19 12.10
CA PHE A 325 10.73 -11.64 11.94
C PHE A 325 10.26 -12.06 10.53
N ILE A 326 9.60 -11.18 9.78
CA ILE A 326 9.17 -11.47 8.41
C ILE A 326 10.31 -11.12 7.44
N PRO A 327 10.89 -12.10 6.74
CA PRO A 327 12.11 -11.89 5.96
C PRO A 327 11.88 -11.22 4.60
N SER A 328 10.65 -11.22 4.09
CA SER A 328 10.33 -10.82 2.72
C SER A 328 9.15 -9.86 2.65
N ILE A 329 9.33 -8.77 1.91
CA ILE A 329 8.26 -7.83 1.56
C ILE A 329 7.11 -8.54 0.83
N TRP A 330 7.45 -9.50 -0.05
CA TRP A 330 6.50 -10.25 -0.84
C TRP A 330 5.58 -11.11 0.05
N ASP A 331 6.15 -11.82 1.02
CA ASP A 331 5.38 -12.63 1.96
C ASP A 331 4.44 -11.76 2.79
N ALA A 332 4.89 -10.57 3.22
CA ALA A 332 4.06 -9.63 3.95
C ALA A 332 2.90 -9.09 3.09
N PHE A 333 3.13 -8.80 1.81
CA PHE A 333 2.08 -8.36 0.87
C PHE A 333 1.07 -9.46 0.57
N GLN A 334 1.52 -10.70 0.37
CA GLN A 334 0.62 -11.83 0.13
C GLN A 334 -0.29 -12.09 1.33
N PHE A 335 0.27 -12.02 2.53
CA PHE A 335 -0.48 -12.30 3.76
C PHE A 335 -1.58 -11.25 4.03
N THR A 336 -1.37 -10.00 3.66
CA THR A 336 -2.23 -8.87 4.06
C THR A 336 -3.00 -8.24 2.90
N GLY A 337 -2.38 -8.11 1.73
CA GLY A 337 -2.94 -7.35 0.62
C GLY A 337 -3.99 -8.09 -0.19
N ALA A 338 -3.82 -9.39 -0.37
CA ALA A 338 -4.65 -10.14 -1.29
C ALA A 338 -6.12 -10.20 -0.86
N THR A 339 -6.41 -10.47 0.41
CA THR A 339 -7.79 -10.69 0.86
C THR A 339 -8.38 -9.48 1.57
N ALA A 340 -7.68 -8.93 2.57
CA ALA A 340 -8.23 -7.85 3.39
C ALA A 340 -8.40 -6.55 2.60
N ALA A 341 -7.42 -6.15 1.78
CA ALA A 341 -7.49 -4.95 0.96
C ALA A 341 -8.63 -5.02 -0.06
N VAL A 342 -8.80 -6.18 -0.72
CA VAL A 342 -9.88 -6.42 -1.69
C VAL A 342 -11.25 -6.33 -1.02
N CYS A 343 -11.40 -6.89 0.19
CA CYS A 343 -12.63 -6.78 0.96
C CYS A 343 -12.96 -5.32 1.31
N ILE A 344 -11.99 -4.58 1.85
CA ILE A 344 -12.15 -3.17 2.25
C ILE A 344 -12.44 -2.28 1.04
N GLY A 345 -11.66 -2.44 -0.04
CA GLY A 345 -11.72 -1.55 -1.20
C GLY A 345 -12.92 -1.79 -2.11
N PHE A 346 -13.31 -3.04 -2.30
CA PHE A 346 -14.27 -3.38 -3.36
C PHE A 346 -15.46 -4.21 -2.89
N ILE A 347 -15.25 -5.28 -2.13
CA ILE A 347 -16.34 -6.20 -1.76
C ILE A 347 -17.33 -5.52 -0.82
N PHE A 348 -16.89 -4.90 0.26
CA PHE A 348 -17.79 -4.29 1.24
C PHE A 348 -18.56 -3.09 0.70
N PRO A 349 -17.95 -2.12 -0.01
CA PRO A 349 -18.72 -1.01 -0.61
C PRO A 349 -19.74 -1.49 -1.63
N ALA A 350 -19.36 -2.46 -2.47
CA ALA A 350 -20.27 -3.07 -3.43
C ALA A 350 -21.40 -3.85 -2.75
N ALA A 351 -21.11 -4.63 -1.69
CA ALA A 351 -22.12 -5.36 -0.92
C ALA A 351 -23.13 -4.43 -0.23
N VAL A 352 -22.67 -3.29 0.32
CA VAL A 352 -23.56 -2.24 0.88
C VAL A 352 -24.49 -1.72 -0.21
N THR A 353 -23.95 -1.43 -1.41
CA THR A 353 -24.72 -0.92 -2.56
C THR A 353 -25.75 -1.96 -3.04
N LEU A 354 -25.40 -3.24 -3.08
CA LEU A 354 -26.34 -4.30 -3.49
C LEU A 354 -27.44 -4.53 -2.44
N ARG A 355 -27.12 -4.41 -1.15
CA ARG A 355 -28.11 -4.54 -0.07
C ARG A 355 -29.12 -3.40 -0.08
N ASP A 356 -28.67 -2.20 -0.42
CA ASP A 356 -29.49 -1.00 -0.67
C ASP A 356 -30.75 -0.85 0.22
N ARG A 357 -30.54 -0.71 1.52
CA ARG A 357 -31.66 -0.59 2.50
C ARG A 357 -32.52 0.65 2.30
N TYR A 358 -32.01 1.63 1.56
CA TYR A 358 -32.62 2.96 1.39
C TYR A 358 -33.21 3.18 0.00
N GLY A 359 -33.03 2.25 -0.94
CA GLY A 359 -33.52 2.38 -2.30
C GLY A 359 -32.82 3.46 -3.13
N ILE A 360 -31.57 3.80 -2.81
CA ILE A 360 -30.81 4.88 -3.46
C ILE A 360 -29.85 4.41 -4.56
N ALA A 361 -29.67 3.07 -4.70
CA ALA A 361 -28.82 2.51 -5.75
C ALA A 361 -29.52 2.52 -7.09
N THR A 362 -28.86 3.05 -8.10
CA THR A 362 -29.30 2.96 -9.50
C THR A 362 -29.04 1.56 -10.05
N ARG A 363 -29.62 1.24 -11.23
CA ARG A 363 -29.32 -0.03 -11.93
C ARG A 363 -27.83 -0.13 -12.28
N TRP A 364 -27.21 0.97 -12.68
CA TRP A 364 -25.76 1.03 -12.99
C TRP A 364 -24.91 0.79 -11.75
N ASP A 365 -25.28 1.34 -10.60
CA ASP A 365 -24.55 1.09 -9.35
C ASP A 365 -24.55 -0.40 -8.98
N ARG A 366 -25.72 -1.06 -9.13
CA ARG A 366 -25.84 -2.49 -8.86
C ARG A 366 -25.04 -3.33 -9.85
N MET A 367 -25.10 -3.01 -11.16
CA MET A 367 -24.29 -3.70 -12.18
C MET A 367 -22.78 -3.53 -11.90
N LEU A 368 -22.33 -2.32 -11.60
CA LEU A 368 -20.93 -2.05 -11.27
C LEU A 368 -20.52 -2.77 -9.98
N SER A 369 -21.38 -2.80 -8.96
CA SER A 369 -21.11 -3.53 -7.72
C SER A 369 -20.97 -5.05 -7.93
N VAL A 370 -21.81 -5.65 -8.75
CA VAL A 370 -21.68 -7.07 -9.13
C VAL A 370 -20.36 -7.30 -9.87
N LEU A 371 -20.03 -6.44 -10.85
CA LEU A 371 -18.78 -6.53 -11.59
C LEU A 371 -17.56 -6.39 -10.65
N MET A 372 -17.58 -5.44 -9.72
CA MET A 372 -16.52 -5.24 -8.74
C MET A 372 -16.30 -6.49 -7.88
N ILE A 373 -17.38 -7.11 -7.36
CA ILE A 373 -17.28 -8.33 -6.56
C ILE A 373 -16.73 -9.49 -7.40
N LEU A 374 -17.24 -9.68 -8.62
CA LEU A 374 -16.77 -10.75 -9.50
C LEU A 374 -15.30 -10.60 -9.84
N LEU A 375 -14.88 -9.40 -10.24
CA LEU A 375 -13.46 -9.11 -10.53
C LEU A 375 -12.58 -9.29 -9.27
N ALA A 376 -13.02 -8.80 -8.12
CA ALA A 376 -12.31 -8.90 -6.86
C ALA A 376 -12.13 -10.36 -6.42
N VAL A 377 -13.19 -11.16 -6.44
CA VAL A 377 -13.15 -12.56 -6.02
C VAL A 377 -12.36 -13.40 -7.02
N SER A 378 -12.66 -13.29 -8.32
CA SER A 378 -12.00 -14.12 -9.35
C SER A 378 -10.50 -13.82 -9.43
N SER A 379 -10.10 -12.55 -9.47
CA SER A 379 -8.68 -12.19 -9.54
C SER A 379 -7.91 -12.62 -8.30
N ASN A 380 -8.52 -12.48 -7.12
CA ASN A 380 -7.88 -12.87 -5.87
C ASN A 380 -7.72 -14.40 -5.75
N LEU A 381 -8.75 -15.17 -6.13
CA LEU A 381 -8.66 -16.62 -6.16
C LEU A 381 -7.58 -17.13 -7.12
N VAL A 382 -7.49 -16.51 -8.32
CA VAL A 382 -6.46 -16.88 -9.29
C VAL A 382 -5.07 -16.50 -8.80
N ALA A 383 -4.90 -15.33 -8.15
CA ALA A 383 -3.62 -14.93 -7.57
C ALA A 383 -3.18 -15.93 -6.49
N ILE A 384 -4.05 -16.26 -5.53
CA ILE A 384 -3.77 -17.24 -4.46
C ILE A 384 -3.41 -18.61 -5.06
N TYR A 385 -4.17 -19.07 -6.07
CA TYR A 385 -3.87 -20.33 -6.75
C TYR A 385 -2.51 -20.31 -7.43
N SER A 386 -2.17 -19.22 -8.14
CA SER A 386 -0.89 -19.06 -8.82
C SER A 386 0.29 -19.11 -7.83
N ASP A 387 0.16 -18.43 -6.69
CA ASP A 387 1.17 -18.40 -5.64
C ASP A 387 1.33 -19.75 -4.96
N ALA A 388 0.23 -20.40 -4.62
CA ALA A 388 0.24 -21.76 -4.08
C ALA A 388 0.92 -22.75 -5.04
N TYR A 389 0.55 -22.70 -6.32
CA TYR A 389 1.17 -23.56 -7.35
C TYR A 389 2.67 -23.33 -7.47
N ALA A 390 3.14 -22.07 -7.39
CA ALA A 390 4.55 -21.74 -7.43
C ALA A 390 5.33 -22.29 -6.21
N LEU A 391 4.71 -22.23 -5.01
CA LEU A 391 5.29 -22.78 -3.77
C LEU A 391 5.42 -24.30 -3.82
N PHE A 392 4.38 -25.02 -4.28
CA PHE A 392 4.41 -26.48 -4.42
C PHE A 392 5.46 -26.96 -5.44
N ARG A 393 5.69 -26.17 -6.49
CA ARG A 393 6.69 -26.50 -7.51
C ARG A 393 8.13 -26.23 -7.05
N LYS A 394 8.34 -25.24 -6.16
CA LYS A 394 9.67 -24.96 -5.57
C LYS A 394 10.11 -26.01 -4.52
N ASN A 395 9.18 -26.71 -3.89
CA ASN A 395 9.43 -27.72 -2.86
C ASN A 395 8.97 -29.13 -3.31
N PRO A 396 9.73 -29.85 -4.17
CA PRO A 396 9.36 -31.20 -4.59
C PRO A 396 9.37 -32.24 -3.45
N SER A 397 9.90 -31.88 -2.26
CA SER A 397 10.00 -32.77 -1.09
C SER A 397 8.68 -32.95 -0.31
N LEU A 398 7.62 -32.24 -0.64
CA LEU A 398 6.28 -32.41 -0.03
C LEU A 398 5.43 -33.47 -0.77
N ASN A 399 5.94 -34.06 -1.85
CA ASN A 399 5.28 -35.10 -2.65
C ASN A 399 5.92 -36.49 -2.46
N LYS A 400 6.55 -36.74 -1.31
CA LYS A 400 7.00 -38.09 -0.91
C LYS A 400 6.38 -38.55 0.38
#